data_3bbf59790f3f4c22e9ded7ec6c2152ce
#
_entry.id   3bbf59790f3f4c22e9ded7ec6c2152ce
#
_cell.length_a   1.000
_cell.length_b   1.000
_cell.length_c   1.000
_cell.angle_alpha   90.00
_cell.angle_beta   90.00
_cell.angle_gamma   90.00
#
_symmetry.space_group_name_H-M   'P 1'
#
loop_
_entity.id
_entity.type
_entity.pdbx_description
1 polymer ?
#
loop_
_entity_poly.entity_id
_entity_poly.type
_entity_poly.pdbx_seq_one_letter_code
_entity_poly.pdbx_strand_id
1 'polypeptide(L)'
;NPDEVEQVARKVLDAFAPCFPVAPPQGLFVSVSVGLALYPGDGLTPDELLMRADLAMYRAKEGGRNSFRFFEAAMDASAMRTLTLEAAIRGALDNREFAVVYQPIIDTRTQRPIAVEALMRWHSPVHGTVPPDHFIPLLEENGMIVPVSRWALRQALRQVRTLQCAGQPALRLAFN
;
A
#
# COMPACT_ATOMS: atom_id res chain seq x y z
N ASN A 1 -21.61 -23.60 -6.98
CA ASN A 1 -20.31 -24.23 -7.21
C ASN A 1 -19.28 -23.14 -7.48
N PRO A 2 -18.14 -23.07 -6.75
CA PRO A 2 -17.10 -22.06 -6.97
C PRO A 2 -16.62 -21.93 -8.41
N ASP A 3 -16.46 -23.07 -9.11
CA ASP A 3 -15.98 -23.11 -10.50
C ASP A 3 -16.94 -22.39 -11.48
N GLU A 4 -18.25 -22.51 -11.25
CA GLU A 4 -19.25 -21.81 -12.07
C GLU A 4 -19.21 -20.31 -11.84
N VAL A 5 -19.01 -19.90 -10.59
CA VAL A 5 -18.92 -18.49 -10.22
C VAL A 5 -17.63 -17.88 -10.79
N GLU A 6 -16.52 -18.62 -10.74
CA GLU A 6 -15.27 -18.21 -11.38
C GLU A 6 -15.44 -18.00 -12.90
N GLN A 7 -16.12 -18.94 -13.58
CA GLN A 7 -16.40 -18.80 -15.02
C GLN A 7 -17.22 -17.54 -15.34
N VAL A 8 -18.18 -17.20 -14.48
CA VAL A 8 -18.96 -15.96 -14.63
C VAL A 8 -18.09 -14.74 -14.44
N ALA A 9 -17.24 -14.73 -13.40
CA ALA A 9 -16.31 -13.63 -13.16
C ALA A 9 -15.33 -13.42 -14.33
N ARG A 10 -14.78 -14.51 -14.90
CA ARG A 10 -13.93 -14.45 -16.11
C ARG A 10 -14.67 -13.86 -17.30
N LYS A 11 -15.91 -14.27 -17.57
CA LYS A 11 -16.74 -13.70 -18.64
C LYS A 11 -16.97 -12.21 -18.44
N VAL A 12 -17.16 -11.76 -17.21
CA VAL A 12 -17.28 -10.32 -16.90
C VAL A 12 -15.99 -9.59 -17.24
N LEU A 13 -14.81 -10.10 -16.82
CA LEU A 13 -13.54 -9.48 -17.16
C LEU A 13 -13.29 -9.43 -18.67
N ASP A 14 -13.56 -10.53 -19.37
CA ASP A 14 -13.40 -10.65 -20.83
C ASP A 14 -14.31 -9.67 -21.59
N ALA A 15 -15.52 -9.39 -21.07
CA ALA A 15 -16.44 -8.42 -21.67
C ALA A 15 -15.92 -6.99 -21.60
N PHE A 16 -15.05 -6.66 -20.65
CA PHE A 16 -14.43 -5.35 -20.49
C PHE A 16 -13.01 -5.26 -21.06
N ALA A 17 -12.42 -6.38 -21.51
CA ALA A 17 -11.09 -6.39 -22.13
C ALA A 17 -10.98 -5.59 -23.45
N PRO A 18 -12.00 -5.58 -24.33
CA PRO A 18 -11.93 -4.80 -25.56
C PRO A 18 -11.93 -3.29 -25.31
N CYS A 19 -11.28 -2.56 -26.19
CA CYS A 19 -11.38 -1.10 -26.23
C CYS A 19 -12.81 -0.68 -26.57
N PHE A 20 -13.42 0.16 -25.75
CA PHE A 20 -14.73 0.73 -26.04
C PHE A 20 -14.59 1.91 -26.99
N PRO A 21 -15.26 1.91 -28.17
CA PRO A 21 -15.23 3.04 -29.09
C PRO A 21 -15.96 4.23 -28.45
N VAL A 22 -15.21 5.26 -28.15
CA VAL A 22 -15.72 6.59 -27.84
C VAL A 22 -15.50 7.43 -29.11
N ALA A 23 -15.89 8.58 -29.33
CA ALA A 23 -15.76 9.34 -30.62
C ALA A 23 -14.35 9.17 -31.26
N PRO A 24 -14.25 8.79 -32.55
CA PRO A 24 -12.97 8.60 -33.24
C PRO A 24 -12.07 9.85 -33.19
N PRO A 25 -10.73 9.70 -33.04
CA PRO A 25 -9.92 8.46 -33.05
C PRO A 25 -9.67 7.83 -31.68
N GLN A 26 -10.40 8.21 -30.64
CA GLN A 26 -10.13 7.81 -29.24
C GLN A 26 -10.92 6.54 -28.86
N GLY A 27 -10.24 5.60 -28.17
CA GLY A 27 -10.84 4.45 -27.53
C GLY A 27 -10.64 4.53 -26.02
N LEU A 28 -11.59 4.01 -25.25
CA LEU A 28 -11.52 3.93 -23.80
C LEU A 28 -11.24 2.49 -23.37
N PHE A 29 -10.15 2.28 -22.65
CA PHE A 29 -9.88 1.04 -21.94
C PHE A 29 -10.41 1.13 -20.52
N VAL A 30 -11.27 0.18 -20.15
CA VAL A 30 -11.87 0.10 -18.82
C VAL A 30 -11.40 -1.21 -18.17
N SER A 31 -10.92 -1.14 -16.95
CA SER A 31 -10.62 -2.33 -16.15
C SER A 31 -11.69 -2.54 -15.09
N VAL A 32 -12.02 -3.80 -14.82
CA VAL A 32 -13.01 -4.19 -13.82
C VAL A 32 -12.33 -5.03 -12.74
N SER A 33 -12.68 -4.80 -11.49
CA SER A 33 -12.30 -5.66 -10.38
C SER A 33 -13.57 -6.27 -9.79
N VAL A 34 -13.58 -7.58 -9.60
CA VAL A 34 -14.75 -8.33 -9.14
C VAL A 34 -14.45 -9.00 -7.81
N GLY A 35 -15.30 -8.79 -6.81
CA GLY A 35 -15.29 -9.54 -5.56
C GLY A 35 -16.39 -10.57 -5.54
N LEU A 36 -16.10 -11.73 -4.99
CA LEU A 36 -17.00 -12.90 -4.95
C LEU A 36 -17.17 -13.38 -3.52
N ALA A 37 -18.40 -13.56 -3.10
CA ALA A 37 -18.77 -14.20 -1.83
C ALA A 37 -19.82 -15.28 -2.09
N LEU A 38 -19.68 -16.43 -1.43
CA LEU A 38 -20.49 -17.62 -1.67
C LEU A 38 -21.42 -17.93 -0.49
N TYR A 39 -22.71 -18.05 -0.78
CA TYR A 39 -23.67 -18.55 0.19
C TYR A 39 -23.57 -20.09 0.31
N PRO A 40 -23.73 -20.68 1.50
CA PRO A 40 -23.79 -20.02 2.83
C PRO A 40 -22.42 -19.83 3.50
N GLY A 41 -21.32 -20.23 2.82
CA GLY A 41 -19.98 -20.28 3.40
C GLY A 41 -19.47 -18.90 3.82
N ASP A 42 -19.73 -17.90 2.98
CA ASP A 42 -19.24 -16.53 3.18
C ASP A 42 -20.33 -15.59 3.73
N GLY A 43 -21.46 -16.08 4.19
CA GLY A 43 -22.52 -15.29 4.82
C GLY A 43 -23.88 -15.93 4.73
N LEU A 44 -24.74 -15.63 5.71
CA LEU A 44 -26.09 -16.14 5.78
C LEU A 44 -27.14 -15.09 5.39
N THR A 45 -26.74 -13.82 5.36
CA THR A 45 -27.62 -12.71 4.98
C THR A 45 -27.08 -11.99 3.74
N PRO A 46 -27.96 -11.34 2.95
CA PRO A 46 -27.53 -10.55 1.80
C PRO A 46 -26.52 -9.46 2.15
N ASP A 47 -26.69 -8.79 3.29
CA ASP A 47 -25.80 -7.72 3.75
C ASP A 47 -24.39 -8.24 4.06
N GLU A 48 -24.30 -9.42 4.71
CA GLU A 48 -23.00 -10.08 4.96
C GLU A 48 -22.30 -10.45 3.64
N LEU A 49 -23.03 -11.03 2.70
CA LEU A 49 -22.47 -11.42 1.41
C LEU A 49 -22.00 -10.21 0.59
N LEU A 50 -22.77 -9.12 0.58
CA LEU A 50 -22.39 -7.89 -0.11
C LEU A 50 -21.14 -7.26 0.51
N MET A 51 -21.10 -7.16 1.84
CA MET A 51 -19.93 -6.63 2.56
C MET A 51 -18.67 -7.45 2.25
N ARG A 52 -18.76 -8.78 2.26
CA ARG A 52 -17.63 -9.67 1.99
C ARG A 52 -17.20 -9.67 0.52
N ALA A 53 -18.16 -9.60 -0.40
CA ALA A 53 -17.85 -9.40 -1.81
C ALA A 53 -17.16 -8.07 -2.07
N ASP A 54 -17.55 -6.99 -1.37
CA ASP A 54 -16.93 -5.67 -1.49
C ASP A 54 -15.48 -5.69 -0.98
N LEU A 55 -15.20 -6.36 0.14
CA LEU A 55 -13.83 -6.60 0.64
C LEU A 55 -12.97 -7.36 -0.39
N ALA A 56 -13.51 -8.41 -0.98
CA ALA A 56 -12.81 -9.18 -2.00
C ALA A 56 -12.54 -8.35 -3.27
N MET A 57 -13.50 -7.51 -3.68
CA MET A 57 -13.33 -6.58 -4.79
C MET A 57 -12.23 -5.55 -4.49
N TYR A 58 -12.17 -5.03 -3.28
CA TYR A 58 -11.13 -4.09 -2.87
C TYR A 58 -9.74 -4.74 -2.97
N ARG A 59 -9.60 -6.00 -2.52
CA ARG A 59 -8.36 -6.77 -2.69
C ARG A 59 -7.99 -7.03 -4.15
N ALA A 60 -8.97 -7.21 -5.02
CA ALA A 60 -8.71 -7.31 -6.45
C ALA A 60 -8.17 -5.99 -7.03
N LYS A 61 -8.64 -4.83 -6.53
CA LYS A 61 -8.12 -3.52 -6.90
C LYS A 61 -6.69 -3.29 -6.43
N GLU A 62 -6.37 -3.63 -5.18
CA GLU A 62 -5.01 -3.54 -4.63
C GLU A 62 -4.02 -4.47 -5.34
N GLY A 63 -4.46 -5.67 -5.72
CA GLY A 63 -3.65 -6.69 -6.40
C GLY A 63 -3.34 -6.41 -7.88
N GLY A 64 -3.58 -5.19 -8.38
CA GLY A 64 -3.24 -4.80 -9.75
C GLY A 64 -4.46 -4.58 -10.66
N ARG A 65 -5.68 -4.61 -10.14
CA ARG A 65 -6.94 -4.44 -10.88
C ARG A 65 -7.14 -5.52 -11.95
N ASN A 66 -8.16 -5.35 -12.77
CA ASN A 66 -8.51 -6.25 -13.90
C ASN A 66 -8.48 -7.74 -13.52
N SER A 67 -9.05 -8.06 -12.36
CA SER A 67 -9.03 -9.40 -11.76
C SER A 67 -10.26 -9.65 -10.90
N PHE A 68 -10.46 -10.88 -10.51
CA PHE A 68 -11.44 -11.23 -9.48
C PHE A 68 -10.76 -11.84 -8.27
N ARG A 69 -11.43 -11.76 -7.11
CA ARG A 69 -11.04 -12.44 -5.88
C ARG A 69 -12.28 -13.05 -5.21
N PHE A 70 -12.13 -14.25 -4.68
CA PHE A 70 -13.06 -14.78 -3.71
C PHE A 70 -12.77 -14.16 -2.35
N PHE A 71 -13.83 -14.00 -1.57
CA PHE A 71 -13.68 -13.66 -0.17
C PHE A 71 -12.92 -14.78 0.57
N GLU A 72 -12.05 -14.38 1.45
CA GLU A 72 -11.34 -15.24 2.39
C GLU A 72 -11.50 -14.66 3.79
N ALA A 73 -11.71 -15.49 4.81
CA ALA A 73 -11.90 -15.00 6.19
C ALA A 73 -10.73 -14.14 6.71
N ALA A 74 -9.52 -14.34 6.17
CA ALA A 74 -8.36 -13.49 6.43
C ALA A 74 -8.56 -12.03 5.97
N MET A 75 -9.49 -11.76 5.05
CA MET A 75 -9.80 -10.41 4.57
C MET A 75 -10.54 -9.58 5.61
N ASP A 76 -11.44 -10.20 6.39
CA ASP A 76 -12.11 -9.53 7.53
C ASP A 76 -11.09 -9.03 8.55
N ALA A 77 -10.13 -9.90 8.94
CA ALA A 77 -9.06 -9.55 9.88
C ALA A 77 -8.16 -8.43 9.32
N SER A 78 -7.89 -8.47 8.02
CA SER A 78 -7.10 -7.44 7.35
C SER A 78 -7.82 -6.09 7.26
N ALA A 79 -9.11 -6.08 6.96
CA ALA A 79 -9.92 -4.86 6.92
C ALA A 79 -10.00 -4.21 8.31
N MET A 80 -10.24 -4.99 9.36
CA MET A 80 -10.22 -4.51 10.75
C MET A 80 -8.84 -3.95 11.12
N ARG A 81 -7.77 -4.61 10.70
CA ARG A 81 -6.39 -4.12 10.93
C ARG A 81 -6.16 -2.77 10.23
N THR A 82 -6.60 -2.60 8.99
CA THR A 82 -6.50 -1.33 8.26
C THR A 82 -7.22 -0.21 9.00
N LEU A 83 -8.47 -0.42 9.43
CA LEU A 83 -9.23 0.57 10.19
C LEU A 83 -8.54 0.98 11.51
N THR A 84 -7.97 0.00 12.23
CA THR A 84 -7.25 0.30 13.48
C THR A 84 -5.92 1.01 13.22
N LEU A 85 -5.22 0.70 12.12
CA LEU A 85 -4.01 1.42 11.68
C LEU A 85 -4.34 2.86 11.27
N GLU A 86 -5.43 3.10 10.53
CA GLU A 86 -5.89 4.45 10.16
C GLU A 86 -6.19 5.32 11.38
N ALA A 87 -6.80 4.75 12.40
CA ALA A 87 -7.04 5.46 13.65
C ALA A 87 -5.73 5.80 14.39
N ALA A 88 -4.79 4.85 14.44
CA ALA A 88 -3.51 5.00 15.14
C ALA A 88 -2.57 6.00 14.44
N ILE A 89 -2.53 6.00 13.10
CA ILE A 89 -1.55 6.79 12.34
C ILE A 89 -1.76 8.31 12.47
N ARG A 90 -2.99 8.75 12.77
CA ARG A 90 -3.32 10.18 12.89
C ARG A 90 -2.53 10.89 13.98
N GLY A 91 -2.23 10.20 15.08
CA GLY A 91 -1.42 10.72 16.19
C GLY A 91 0.05 10.34 16.14
N ALA A 92 0.46 9.47 15.22
CA ALA A 92 1.77 8.83 15.22
C ALA A 92 2.95 9.82 15.09
N LEU A 93 2.76 10.93 14.36
CA LEU A 93 3.80 11.95 14.21
C LEU A 93 4.03 12.71 15.53
N ASP A 94 2.96 13.14 16.20
CA ASP A 94 3.03 13.87 17.45
C ASP A 94 3.53 12.97 18.60
N ASN A 95 3.15 11.71 18.57
CA ASN A 95 3.58 10.68 19.53
C ASN A 95 5.03 10.18 19.29
N ARG A 96 5.71 10.68 18.23
CA ARG A 96 7.08 10.28 17.87
C ARG A 96 7.23 8.78 17.56
N GLU A 97 6.23 8.20 16.95
CA GLU A 97 6.20 6.78 16.59
C GLU A 97 6.97 6.48 15.29
N PHE A 98 7.27 7.52 14.49
CA PHE A 98 8.09 7.37 13.27
C PHE A 98 9.57 7.44 13.56
N ALA A 99 10.33 6.62 12.84
CA ALA A 99 11.78 6.64 12.81
C ALA A 99 12.28 6.66 11.36
N VAL A 100 13.51 7.12 11.16
CA VAL A 100 14.22 7.01 9.88
C VAL A 100 15.44 6.12 10.08
N VAL A 101 15.53 5.05 9.29
CA VAL A 101 16.70 4.19 9.21
C VAL A 101 17.44 4.46 7.91
N TYR A 102 18.72 4.11 7.85
CA TYR A 102 19.58 4.47 6.74
C TYR A 102 20.22 3.23 6.15
N GLN A 103 20.03 3.01 4.86
CA GLN A 103 20.67 1.93 4.12
C GLN A 103 21.81 2.48 3.28
N PRO A 104 23.06 2.03 3.48
CA PRO A 104 24.18 2.52 2.70
C PRO A 104 24.12 2.02 1.27
N ILE A 105 24.43 2.91 0.32
CA ILE A 105 24.65 2.61 -1.10
C ILE A 105 26.16 2.60 -1.32
N ILE A 106 26.69 1.46 -1.70
CA ILE A 106 28.11 1.19 -1.85
C ILE A 106 28.52 1.22 -3.33
N ASP A 107 29.56 1.95 -3.65
CA ASP A 107 30.23 1.84 -4.94
C ASP A 107 30.92 0.47 -5.04
N THR A 108 30.50 -0.33 -6.00
CA THR A 108 30.99 -1.73 -6.15
C THR A 108 32.46 -1.83 -6.51
N ARG A 109 33.03 -0.79 -7.16
CA ARG A 109 34.43 -0.75 -7.56
C ARG A 109 35.37 -0.32 -6.41
N THR A 110 34.95 0.66 -5.63
CA THR A 110 35.79 1.21 -4.54
C THR A 110 35.45 0.64 -3.17
N GLN A 111 34.33 -0.11 -3.06
CA GLN A 111 33.77 -0.63 -1.80
C GLN A 111 33.51 0.44 -0.73
N ARG A 112 33.30 1.68 -1.17
CA ARG A 112 33.07 2.82 -0.26
C ARG A 112 31.61 3.27 -0.34
N PRO A 113 31.03 3.75 0.76
CA PRO A 113 29.70 4.32 0.75
C PRO A 113 29.71 5.64 -0.05
N ILE A 114 28.78 5.78 -0.99
CA ILE A 114 28.60 6.96 -1.84
C ILE A 114 27.29 7.69 -1.55
N ALA A 115 26.31 6.99 -0.97
CA ALA A 115 25.05 7.54 -0.54
C ALA A 115 24.46 6.73 0.62
N VAL A 116 23.45 7.29 1.25
CA VAL A 116 22.54 6.57 2.15
C VAL A 116 21.11 6.78 1.69
N GLU A 117 20.33 5.74 1.67
CA GLU A 117 18.89 5.80 1.46
C GLU A 117 18.19 5.93 2.82
N ALA A 118 17.34 6.94 2.94
CA ALA A 118 16.54 7.16 4.14
C ALA A 118 15.21 6.43 4.00
N LEU A 119 14.94 5.52 4.91
CA LEU A 119 13.78 4.65 4.89
C LEU A 119 12.95 4.87 6.16
N MET A 120 11.69 5.25 6.01
CA MET A 120 10.80 5.41 7.15
C MET A 120 10.43 4.07 7.80
N ARG A 121 10.25 4.14 9.11
CA ARG A 121 9.72 3.04 9.95
C ARG A 121 8.64 3.61 10.85
N TRP A 122 7.61 2.83 11.08
CA TRP A 122 6.58 3.17 12.06
C TRP A 122 6.53 2.11 13.16
N HIS A 123 6.72 2.55 14.39
CA HIS A 123 6.68 1.72 15.59
C HIS A 123 5.45 2.10 16.41
N SER A 124 4.33 1.47 16.09
CA SER A 124 3.08 1.69 16.81
C SER A 124 3.09 0.97 18.16
N PRO A 125 2.70 1.63 19.26
CA PRO A 125 2.58 0.97 20.57
C PRO A 125 1.55 -0.18 20.57
N VAL A 126 0.55 -0.09 19.68
CA VAL A 126 -0.55 -1.07 19.59
C VAL A 126 -0.25 -2.16 18.57
N HIS A 127 0.33 -1.78 17.42
CA HIS A 127 0.51 -2.68 16.27
C HIS A 127 1.95 -3.19 16.10
N GLY A 128 2.88 -2.73 16.95
CA GLY A 128 4.30 -3.04 16.80
C GLY A 128 4.92 -2.32 15.58
N THR A 129 5.90 -2.95 14.96
CA THR A 129 6.53 -2.41 13.75
C THR A 129 5.63 -2.64 12.55
N VAL A 130 5.14 -1.56 11.96
CA VAL A 130 4.28 -1.57 10.77
C VAL A 130 5.17 -1.34 9.54
N PRO A 131 5.11 -2.22 8.51
CA PRO A 131 5.91 -2.07 7.31
C PRO A 131 5.44 -0.90 6.44
N PRO A 132 6.37 -0.28 5.65
CA PRO A 132 6.07 0.90 4.83
C PRO A 132 4.94 0.72 3.82
N ASP A 133 4.85 -0.44 3.20
CA ASP A 133 3.80 -0.81 2.24
C ASP A 133 2.39 -0.82 2.85
N HIS A 134 2.28 -0.94 4.18
CA HIS A 134 1.00 -0.84 4.88
C HIS A 134 0.67 0.57 5.35
N PHE A 135 1.66 1.39 5.77
CA PHE A 135 1.33 2.70 6.34
C PHE A 135 1.48 3.88 5.38
N ILE A 136 2.31 3.76 4.34
CA ILE A 136 2.46 4.85 3.35
C ILE A 136 1.15 5.13 2.62
N PRO A 137 0.41 4.13 2.08
CA PRO A 137 -0.90 4.37 1.49
C PRO A 137 -1.88 5.07 2.45
N LEU A 138 -1.90 4.69 3.72
CA LEU A 138 -2.75 5.33 4.72
C LEU A 138 -2.38 6.80 4.95
N LEU A 139 -1.08 7.14 4.92
CA LEU A 139 -0.64 8.54 4.99
C LEU A 139 -1.05 9.35 3.75
N GLU A 140 -1.06 8.72 2.59
CA GLU A 140 -1.49 9.35 1.33
C GLU A 140 -3.00 9.62 1.34
N GLU A 141 -3.81 8.62 1.70
CA GLU A 141 -5.27 8.71 1.73
C GLU A 141 -5.78 9.77 2.71
N ASN A 142 -5.14 9.91 3.87
CA ASN A 142 -5.55 10.89 4.89
C ASN A 142 -4.79 12.23 4.83
N GLY A 143 -3.93 12.42 3.80
CA GLY A 143 -3.16 13.65 3.57
C GLY A 143 -1.99 13.87 4.54
N MET A 144 -1.68 12.90 5.41
CA MET A 144 -0.57 12.97 6.36
C MET A 144 0.79 12.74 5.73
N ILE A 145 0.84 12.26 4.48
CA ILE A 145 2.11 11.99 3.80
C ILE A 145 3.02 13.23 3.73
N VAL A 146 2.45 14.41 3.50
CA VAL A 146 3.22 15.66 3.38
C VAL A 146 3.91 16.07 4.69
N PRO A 147 3.21 16.22 5.83
CA PRO A 147 3.87 16.56 7.10
C PRO A 147 4.86 15.48 7.55
N VAL A 148 4.55 14.20 7.37
CA VAL A 148 5.43 13.09 7.76
C VAL A 148 6.69 13.05 6.89
N SER A 149 6.56 13.16 5.56
CA SER A 149 7.72 13.22 4.65
C SER A 149 8.60 14.42 4.92
N ARG A 150 8.00 15.59 5.21
CA ARG A 150 8.75 16.80 5.59
C ARG A 150 9.55 16.60 6.88
N TRP A 151 8.96 15.94 7.88
CA TRP A 151 9.64 15.58 9.11
C TRP A 151 10.79 14.59 8.83
N ALA A 152 10.53 13.51 8.08
CA ALA A 152 11.51 12.48 7.75
C ALA A 152 12.72 13.07 6.98
N LEU A 153 12.44 13.93 5.97
CA LEU A 153 13.50 14.61 5.21
C LEU A 153 14.39 15.50 6.10
N ARG A 154 13.78 16.24 7.04
CA ARG A 154 14.57 17.06 8.00
C ARG A 154 15.46 16.19 8.88
N GLN A 155 14.97 15.04 9.35
CA GLN A 155 15.79 14.09 10.13
C GLN A 155 16.92 13.52 9.29
N ALA A 156 16.61 13.10 8.05
CA ALA A 156 17.60 12.54 7.14
C ALA A 156 18.72 13.56 6.80
N LEU A 157 18.37 14.80 6.49
CA LEU A 157 19.34 15.85 6.20
C LEU A 157 20.27 16.15 7.41
N ARG A 158 19.73 16.18 8.61
CA ARG A 158 20.54 16.36 9.84
C ARG A 158 21.53 15.21 10.02
N GLN A 159 21.08 13.98 9.84
CA GLN A 159 21.92 12.80 10.00
C GLN A 159 23.04 12.76 8.95
N VAL A 160 22.69 12.99 7.67
CA VAL A 160 23.70 13.03 6.59
C VAL A 160 24.73 14.14 6.85
N ARG A 161 24.29 15.31 7.29
CA ARG A 161 25.21 16.41 7.67
C ARG A 161 26.18 15.98 8.79
N THR A 162 25.69 15.27 9.79
CA THR A 162 26.53 14.72 10.86
C THR A 162 27.58 13.75 10.31
N LEU A 163 27.19 12.84 9.41
CA LEU A 163 28.10 11.90 8.78
C LEU A 163 29.13 12.60 7.88
N GLN A 164 28.73 13.61 7.14
CA GLN A 164 29.66 14.41 6.33
C GLN A 164 30.70 15.11 7.18
N CYS A 165 30.31 15.68 8.31
CA CYS A 165 31.23 16.31 9.26
C CYS A 165 32.15 15.29 9.96
N ALA A 166 31.68 14.01 10.09
CA ALA A 166 32.44 12.92 10.69
C ALA A 166 33.40 12.20 9.73
N GLY A 167 33.74 12.80 8.57
CA GLY A 167 34.73 12.27 7.64
C GLY A 167 34.17 11.61 6.38
N GLN A 168 32.88 11.82 6.07
CA GLN A 168 32.25 11.36 4.82
C GLN A 168 31.73 12.52 3.95
N PRO A 169 32.61 13.47 3.53
CA PRO A 169 32.18 14.76 2.94
C PRO A 169 31.38 14.61 1.63
N ALA A 170 31.61 13.52 0.89
CA ALA A 170 30.95 13.26 -0.41
C ALA A 170 29.66 12.41 -0.29
N LEU A 171 29.24 12.05 0.94
CA LEU A 171 28.07 11.20 1.14
C LEU A 171 26.79 11.94 0.71
N ARG A 172 26.01 11.29 -0.16
CA ARG A 172 24.74 11.80 -0.69
C ARG A 172 23.55 11.19 0.07
N LEU A 173 22.41 11.87 0.05
CA LEU A 173 21.13 11.38 0.54
C LEU A 173 20.28 10.94 -0.64
N ALA A 174 19.78 9.70 -0.61
CA ALA A 174 18.65 9.25 -1.39
C ALA A 174 17.41 9.29 -0.49
N PHE A 175 16.36 9.92 -0.97
CA PHE A 175 15.08 10.07 -0.27
C PHE A 175 13.96 9.84 -1.28
N ASN A 176 13.07 8.90 -0.97
CA ASN A 176 11.95 8.50 -1.84
C ASN A 176 10.62 8.92 -1.22
#